data_84ac48d418b50327520b6133caa2fa69
#
_entry.id   84ac48d418b50327520b6133caa2fa69
#
_cell.length_a   1.000
_cell.length_b   1.000
_cell.length_c   1.000
_cell.angle_alpha   90.00
_cell.angle_beta   90.00
_cell.angle_gamma   90.00
#
_symmetry.space_group_name_H-M   'P 1'
#
loop_
_entity.id
_entity.type
_entity.pdbx_description
1 polymer ?
#
loop_
_entity_poly.entity_id
_entity_poly.type
_entity_poly.pdbx_seq_one_letter_code
_entity_poly.pdbx_strand_id
1 'polypeptide(L)'
;EALAHELSAANLFVSAINPKLIKDFDNDSLRKVKSDKADAVKIARYALDKWQNLKQYSVMDELRNQLKTMNRQFSFYMKYKTAMKNNLIGILDQTYPGVNTYFDSPARSDGSQKWVDFASTYWHVDCVRKMSLNAFIDHYQNWCKRKKYNFSQSKAEEIYGKAKELVPVLPKDDITKLIIKQAVDQLNN
;
A
#
# COMPACT_ATOMS: atom_id res chain seq x y z
N GLU A 1 20.89 -16.96 2.98
CA GLU A 1 22.08 -16.07 2.89
C GLU A 1 23.12 -16.41 3.99
N ALA A 2 22.74 -16.61 5.26
CA ALA A 2 23.68 -16.92 6.35
C ALA A 2 24.51 -18.18 6.08
N LEU A 3 23.84 -19.31 5.71
CA LEU A 3 24.54 -20.55 5.39
C LEU A 3 25.53 -20.40 4.23
N ALA A 4 25.15 -19.66 3.17
CA ALA A 4 26.04 -19.44 2.03
C ALA A 4 27.27 -18.59 2.43
N HIS A 5 27.09 -17.64 3.33
CA HIS A 5 28.19 -16.86 3.90
C HIS A 5 29.17 -17.73 4.69
N GLU A 6 28.67 -18.56 5.61
CA GLU A 6 29.49 -19.45 6.44
C GLU A 6 30.26 -20.47 5.59
N LEU A 7 29.59 -21.09 4.59
CA LEU A 7 30.25 -22.01 3.68
C LEU A 7 31.32 -21.34 2.82
N SER A 8 31.07 -20.12 2.35
CA SER A 8 32.06 -19.33 1.60
C SER A 8 33.25 -18.91 2.48
N ALA A 9 33.00 -18.55 3.76
CA ALA A 9 34.07 -18.23 4.74
C ALA A 9 34.93 -19.47 5.05
N ALA A 10 34.34 -20.69 4.95
CA ALA A 10 35.09 -21.94 5.07
C ALA A 10 35.82 -22.35 3.76
N ASN A 11 35.98 -21.46 2.79
CA ASN A 11 36.58 -21.68 1.48
C ASN A 11 35.91 -22.80 0.63
N LEU A 12 34.66 -23.08 0.86
CA LEU A 12 33.88 -23.97 0.02
C LEU A 12 33.32 -23.22 -1.21
N PHE A 13 33.30 -23.87 -2.36
CA PHE A 13 32.63 -23.32 -3.53
C PHE A 13 31.11 -23.35 -3.32
N VAL A 14 30.51 -22.18 -3.28
CA VAL A 14 29.06 -22.01 -3.10
C VAL A 14 28.49 -21.32 -4.33
N SER A 15 27.37 -21.81 -4.83
CA SER A 15 26.64 -21.16 -5.91
C SER A 15 25.16 -20.99 -5.51
N ALA A 16 24.66 -19.75 -5.58
CA ALA A 16 23.26 -19.43 -5.32
C ALA A 16 22.46 -19.50 -6.63
N ILE A 17 21.60 -20.48 -6.74
CA ILE A 17 20.82 -20.75 -7.96
C ILE A 17 19.36 -20.40 -7.73
N ASN A 18 18.71 -19.79 -8.75
CA ASN A 18 17.30 -19.52 -8.70
C ASN A 18 16.51 -20.86 -8.61
N PRO A 19 15.68 -21.05 -7.59
CA PRO A 19 14.89 -22.30 -7.42
C PRO A 19 14.04 -22.68 -8.64
N LYS A 20 13.63 -21.70 -9.44
CA LYS A 20 12.88 -21.95 -10.68
C LYS A 20 13.70 -22.76 -11.69
N LEU A 21 14.99 -22.48 -11.83
CA LEU A 21 15.87 -23.22 -12.73
C LEU A 21 16.00 -24.69 -12.32
N ILE A 22 16.09 -24.96 -11.01
CA ILE A 22 16.10 -26.34 -10.49
C ILE A 22 14.74 -27.00 -10.70
N LYS A 23 13.65 -26.27 -10.48
CA LYS A 23 12.29 -26.79 -10.68
C LYS A 23 12.03 -27.20 -12.13
N ASP A 24 12.49 -26.39 -13.08
CA ASP A 24 12.26 -26.59 -14.51
C ASP A 24 13.25 -27.60 -15.13
N PHE A 25 14.37 -27.90 -14.44
CA PHE A 25 15.36 -28.84 -14.88
C PHE A 25 14.81 -30.27 -14.77
N ASP A 26 15.06 -31.12 -15.80
CA ASP A 26 14.71 -32.56 -15.82
C ASP A 26 13.21 -32.82 -15.49
N ASN A 27 12.34 -32.08 -16.14
CA ASN A 27 10.90 -32.04 -15.81
C ASN A 27 10.07 -33.05 -16.65
N ASP A 28 10.74 -34.05 -17.27
CA ASP A 28 10.13 -34.99 -18.22
C ASP A 28 9.32 -36.12 -17.56
N SER A 29 9.25 -36.23 -16.24
CA SER A 29 8.48 -37.25 -15.56
C SER A 29 7.03 -36.85 -15.32
N LEU A 30 6.10 -37.69 -15.79
CA LEU A 30 4.65 -37.52 -15.59
C LEU A 30 4.20 -37.64 -14.13
N ARG A 31 5.01 -38.24 -13.25
CA ARG A 31 4.73 -38.38 -11.81
C ARG A 31 5.75 -37.58 -11.00
N LYS A 32 5.32 -36.51 -10.39
CA LYS A 32 6.14 -35.71 -9.47
C LYS A 32 6.12 -36.33 -8.07
N VAL A 33 7.15 -37.10 -7.75
CA VAL A 33 7.39 -37.50 -6.36
C VAL A 33 7.99 -36.32 -5.62
N LYS A 34 7.23 -35.75 -4.70
CA LYS A 34 7.69 -34.66 -3.86
C LYS A 34 8.32 -35.23 -2.58
N SER A 35 9.65 -35.32 -2.55
CA SER A 35 10.41 -35.69 -1.36
C SER A 35 11.75 -34.95 -1.34
N ASP A 36 12.26 -34.66 -0.17
CA ASP A 36 13.56 -33.97 0.01
C ASP A 36 14.70 -34.78 -0.65
N LYS A 37 14.63 -36.10 -0.65
CA LYS A 37 15.59 -36.94 -1.33
C LYS A 37 15.57 -36.76 -2.85
N ALA A 38 14.39 -36.68 -3.46
CA ALA A 38 14.27 -36.45 -4.89
C ALA A 38 14.78 -35.04 -5.27
N ASP A 39 14.49 -34.04 -4.44
CA ASP A 39 14.96 -32.67 -4.63
C ASP A 39 16.49 -32.58 -4.50
N ALA A 40 17.09 -33.24 -3.51
CA ALA A 40 18.54 -33.31 -3.36
C ALA A 40 19.24 -33.95 -4.56
N VAL A 41 18.70 -35.08 -5.10
CA VAL A 41 19.21 -35.71 -6.31
C VAL A 41 19.10 -34.80 -7.52
N LYS A 42 17.99 -34.09 -7.66
CA LYS A 42 17.76 -33.14 -8.75
C LYS A 42 18.75 -31.94 -8.69
N ILE A 43 18.99 -31.41 -7.51
CA ILE A 43 20.00 -30.36 -7.28
C ILE A 43 21.39 -30.84 -7.67
N ALA A 44 21.77 -32.05 -7.23
CA ALA A 44 23.07 -32.64 -7.55
C ALA A 44 23.25 -32.84 -9.07
N ARG A 45 22.24 -33.37 -9.76
CA ARG A 45 22.26 -33.56 -11.23
C ARG A 45 22.38 -32.20 -11.94
N TYR A 46 21.61 -31.19 -11.52
CA TYR A 46 21.74 -29.87 -12.08
C TYR A 46 23.15 -29.29 -11.91
N ALA A 47 23.72 -29.45 -10.73
CA ALA A 47 25.08 -28.95 -10.44
C ALA A 47 26.14 -29.65 -11.32
N LEU A 48 26.01 -30.95 -11.55
CA LEU A 48 26.92 -31.71 -12.44
C LEU A 48 26.76 -31.34 -13.91
N ASP A 49 25.52 -31.14 -14.37
CA ASP A 49 25.23 -30.77 -15.77
C ASP A 49 25.66 -29.34 -16.11
N LYS A 50 25.44 -28.44 -15.19
CA LYS A 50 25.70 -27.00 -15.37
C LYS A 50 26.97 -26.49 -14.70
N TRP A 51 27.86 -27.38 -14.27
CA TRP A 51 29.06 -27.03 -13.51
C TRP A 51 29.83 -25.83 -14.07
N GLN A 52 30.07 -25.80 -15.36
CA GLN A 52 30.84 -24.74 -16.02
C GLN A 52 30.13 -23.36 -16.00
N ASN A 53 28.80 -23.37 -15.82
CA ASN A 53 27.98 -22.17 -15.79
C ASN A 53 27.64 -21.69 -14.38
N LEU A 54 28.04 -22.44 -13.33
CA LEU A 54 27.81 -22.06 -11.95
C LEU A 54 28.71 -20.88 -11.57
N LYS A 55 28.08 -19.79 -11.11
CA LYS A 55 28.80 -18.63 -10.62
C LYS A 55 29.06 -18.78 -9.13
N GLN A 56 30.28 -18.54 -8.71
CA GLN A 56 30.62 -18.52 -7.30
C GLN A 56 29.80 -17.44 -6.56
N TYR A 57 29.25 -17.81 -5.42
CA TYR A 57 28.58 -16.89 -4.53
C TYR A 57 29.58 -15.83 -4.03
N SER A 58 29.26 -14.57 -4.25
CA SER A 58 30.00 -13.47 -3.66
C SER A 58 29.22 -12.94 -2.45
N VAL A 59 29.90 -12.76 -1.34
CA VAL A 59 29.31 -12.09 -0.17
C VAL A 59 28.88 -10.70 -0.60
N MET A 60 27.60 -10.42 -0.38
CA MET A 60 27.06 -9.11 -0.70
C MET A 60 27.69 -8.10 0.26
N ASP A 61 28.24 -7.01 -0.28
CA ASP A 61 28.73 -5.89 0.47
C ASP A 61 27.71 -5.45 1.55
N GLU A 62 28.20 -5.15 2.75
CA GLU A 62 27.38 -4.77 3.91
C GLU A 62 26.44 -3.61 3.58
N LEU A 63 26.94 -2.60 2.85
CA LEU A 63 26.13 -1.48 2.39
C LEU A 63 24.94 -1.91 1.52
N ARG A 64 25.17 -2.85 0.60
CA ARG A 64 24.10 -3.39 -0.25
C ARG A 64 23.06 -4.18 0.55
N ASN A 65 23.49 -4.92 1.58
CA ASN A 65 22.57 -5.62 2.49
C ASN A 65 21.73 -4.63 3.29
N GLN A 66 22.33 -3.56 3.79
CA GLN A 66 21.61 -2.49 4.48
C GLN A 66 20.60 -1.81 3.56
N LEU A 67 21.00 -1.43 2.35
CA LEU A 67 20.11 -0.83 1.35
C LEU A 67 18.94 -1.77 0.96
N LYS A 68 19.23 -3.06 0.80
CA LYS A 68 18.19 -4.08 0.51
C LYS A 68 17.18 -4.19 1.67
N THR A 69 17.67 -4.15 2.91
CA THR A 69 16.81 -4.17 4.10
C THR A 69 15.97 -2.92 4.20
N MET A 70 16.56 -1.73 4.00
CA MET A 70 15.84 -0.46 3.98
C MET A 70 14.78 -0.44 2.89
N ASN A 71 15.09 -0.92 1.68
CA ASN A 71 14.11 -0.99 0.59
C ASN A 71 12.95 -1.95 0.89
N ARG A 72 13.21 -3.07 1.57
CA ARG A 72 12.15 -3.97 2.05
C ARG A 72 11.24 -3.28 3.08
N GLN A 73 11.83 -2.55 4.04
CA GLN A 73 11.07 -1.78 5.03
C GLN A 73 10.25 -0.68 4.37
N PHE A 74 10.85 0.09 3.45
CA PHE A 74 10.12 1.11 2.68
C PHE A 74 8.94 0.51 1.92
N SER A 75 9.15 -0.61 1.23
CA SER A 75 8.09 -1.30 0.49
C SER A 75 6.97 -1.80 1.41
N PHE A 76 7.31 -2.25 2.63
CA PHE A 76 6.34 -2.63 3.65
C PHE A 76 5.48 -1.43 4.08
N TYR A 77 6.12 -0.31 4.42
CA TYR A 77 5.39 0.90 4.81
C TYR A 77 4.50 1.44 3.69
N MET A 78 4.96 1.40 2.44
CA MET A 78 4.14 1.83 1.30
C MET A 78 2.91 0.94 1.10
N LYS A 79 3.04 -0.38 1.27
CA LYS A 79 1.90 -1.31 1.24
C LYS A 79 0.93 -1.04 2.39
N TYR A 80 1.44 -0.81 3.60
CA TYR A 80 0.64 -0.49 4.77
C TYR A 80 -0.15 0.81 4.55
N LYS A 81 0.52 1.88 4.11
CA LYS A 81 -0.12 3.16 3.77
C LYS A 81 -1.24 2.99 2.73
N THR A 82 -0.99 2.20 1.69
CA THR A 82 -2.00 1.92 0.67
C THR A 82 -3.20 1.15 1.25
N ALA A 83 -2.95 0.17 2.10
CA ALA A 83 -4.02 -0.59 2.77
C ALA A 83 -4.88 0.33 3.67
N MET A 84 -4.26 1.21 4.46
CA MET A 84 -4.98 2.18 5.30
C MET A 84 -5.83 3.14 4.47
N LYS A 85 -5.27 3.65 3.35
CA LYS A 85 -6.01 4.50 2.41
C LYS A 85 -7.23 3.78 1.84
N ASN A 86 -7.08 2.54 1.39
CA ASN A 86 -8.18 1.75 0.84
C ASN A 86 -9.23 1.43 1.89
N ASN A 87 -8.83 1.15 3.13
CA ASN A 87 -9.74 0.97 4.25
C ASN A 87 -10.58 2.23 4.51
N LEU A 88 -9.94 3.40 4.57
CA LEU A 88 -10.66 4.67 4.75
C LEU A 88 -11.65 4.91 3.60
N ILE A 89 -11.24 4.68 2.35
CA ILE A 89 -12.12 4.83 1.19
C ILE A 89 -13.33 3.88 1.31
N GLY A 90 -13.12 2.60 1.66
CA GLY A 90 -14.21 1.64 1.81
C GLY A 90 -15.21 2.00 2.91
N ILE A 91 -14.76 2.65 4.00
CA ILE A 91 -15.66 3.16 5.04
C ILE A 91 -16.40 4.40 4.54
N LEU A 92 -15.71 5.32 3.86
CA LEU A 92 -16.31 6.54 3.32
C LEU A 92 -17.32 6.24 2.21
N ASP A 93 -17.14 5.19 1.43
CA ASP A 93 -18.11 4.77 0.41
C ASP A 93 -19.47 4.40 1.02
N GLN A 94 -19.50 4.05 2.31
CA GLN A 94 -20.75 3.79 3.04
C GLN A 94 -21.38 5.06 3.65
N THR A 95 -20.65 6.16 3.76
CA THR A 95 -21.11 7.41 4.40
C THR A 95 -21.11 8.61 3.48
N TYR A 96 -20.12 8.69 2.59
CA TYR A 96 -19.94 9.76 1.61
C TYR A 96 -19.26 9.21 0.34
N PRO A 97 -19.98 8.42 -0.50
CA PRO A 97 -19.43 7.77 -1.67
C PRO A 97 -18.66 8.74 -2.59
N GLY A 98 -17.47 8.33 -3.03
CA GLY A 98 -16.68 9.08 -4.00
C GLY A 98 -16.00 10.35 -3.47
N VAL A 99 -16.05 10.65 -2.17
CA VAL A 99 -15.44 11.86 -1.58
C VAL A 99 -13.94 11.96 -1.85
N ASN A 100 -13.25 10.85 -2.00
CA ASN A 100 -11.83 10.75 -2.34
C ASN A 100 -11.50 11.26 -3.74
N THR A 101 -12.49 11.39 -4.63
CA THR A 101 -12.31 11.86 -6.02
C THR A 101 -12.57 13.36 -6.19
N TYR A 102 -12.97 14.07 -5.13
CA TYR A 102 -13.32 15.49 -5.24
C TYR A 102 -12.11 16.41 -5.47
N PHE A 103 -10.91 15.95 -5.16
CA PHE A 103 -9.72 16.77 -5.22
C PHE A 103 -8.56 16.02 -5.90
N ASP A 104 -8.06 16.57 -7.00
CA ASP A 104 -6.89 16.05 -7.74
C ASP A 104 -5.56 16.56 -7.17
N SER A 105 -5.59 17.22 -6.00
CA SER A 105 -4.39 17.80 -5.40
C SER A 105 -3.43 16.71 -4.93
N PRO A 106 -2.12 16.82 -5.25
CA PRO A 106 -1.12 15.90 -4.72
C PRO A 106 -1.03 16.03 -3.19
N ALA A 107 -0.44 15.01 -2.57
CA ALA A 107 -0.10 15.07 -1.15
C ALA A 107 0.87 16.23 -0.88
N ARG A 108 0.73 16.89 0.27
CA ARG A 108 1.67 17.90 0.74
C ARG A 108 3.00 17.27 1.17
N SER A 109 4.00 18.09 1.43
CA SER A 109 5.31 17.65 1.92
C SER A 109 5.25 16.89 3.25
N ASP A 110 4.24 17.18 4.09
CA ASP A 110 3.94 16.47 5.34
C ASP A 110 3.12 15.17 5.13
N GLY A 111 2.82 14.83 3.87
CA GLY A 111 2.03 13.64 3.51
C GLY A 111 0.52 13.82 3.60
N SER A 112 0.02 14.97 4.10
CA SER A 112 -1.42 15.24 4.19
C SER A 112 -2.07 15.36 2.82
N GLN A 113 -3.32 14.90 2.68
CA GLN A 113 -4.09 14.94 1.45
C GLN A 113 -5.39 15.72 1.66
N LYS A 114 -5.71 16.64 0.74
CA LYS A 114 -6.89 17.52 0.84
C LYS A 114 -8.20 16.74 1.00
N TRP A 115 -8.35 15.62 0.30
CA TRP A 115 -9.56 14.80 0.40
C TRP A 115 -9.70 14.12 1.78
N VAL A 116 -8.58 13.71 2.40
CA VAL A 116 -8.57 13.12 3.75
C VAL A 116 -8.95 14.16 4.80
N ASP A 117 -8.35 15.35 4.71
CA ASP A 117 -8.70 16.49 5.56
C ASP A 117 -10.17 16.90 5.40
N PHE A 118 -10.68 16.87 4.16
CA PHE A 118 -12.09 17.14 3.88
C PHE A 118 -12.99 16.07 4.51
N ALA A 119 -12.69 14.79 4.28
CA ALA A 119 -13.43 13.67 4.84
C ALA A 119 -13.39 13.65 6.38
N SER A 120 -12.29 14.05 7.00
CA SER A 120 -12.20 14.21 8.46
C SER A 120 -13.22 15.23 9.02
N THR A 121 -13.54 16.26 8.24
CA THR A 121 -14.50 17.32 8.65
C THR A 121 -15.91 16.98 8.20
N TYR A 122 -16.05 16.55 6.94
CA TYR A 122 -17.32 16.22 6.30
C TYR A 122 -17.41 14.71 6.09
N TRP A 123 -17.33 13.98 7.19
CA TRP A 123 -17.21 12.51 7.21
C TRP A 123 -18.48 11.77 6.75
N HIS A 124 -19.59 12.48 6.60
CA HIS A 124 -20.87 11.93 6.16
C HIS A 124 -21.55 12.92 5.21
N VAL A 125 -22.25 12.44 4.20
CA VAL A 125 -22.91 13.28 3.20
C VAL A 125 -23.89 14.29 3.85
N ASP A 126 -24.54 13.91 4.94
CA ASP A 126 -25.43 14.81 5.71
C ASP A 126 -24.70 15.97 6.39
N CYS A 127 -23.38 15.95 6.47
CA CYS A 127 -22.64 17.13 6.92
C CYS A 127 -22.70 18.26 5.89
N VAL A 128 -22.97 17.93 4.64
CA VAL A 128 -23.09 18.88 3.52
C VAL A 128 -24.54 19.08 3.13
N ARG A 129 -25.28 18.02 2.80
CA ARG A 129 -26.62 18.14 2.19
C ARG A 129 -27.69 18.73 3.11
N LYS A 130 -27.51 18.69 4.45
CA LYS A 130 -28.42 19.28 5.43
C LYS A 130 -28.24 20.79 5.61
N MET A 131 -27.19 21.38 5.05
CA MET A 131 -26.98 22.82 4.99
C MET A 131 -27.71 23.42 3.77
N SER A 132 -27.96 24.75 3.78
CA SER A 132 -28.23 25.48 2.56
C SER A 132 -26.94 25.64 1.75
N LEU A 133 -27.06 25.89 0.44
CA LEU A 133 -25.89 26.09 -0.42
C LEU A 133 -24.98 27.21 0.10
N ASN A 134 -25.56 28.37 0.43
CA ASN A 134 -24.77 29.52 0.93
C ASN A 134 -24.06 29.19 2.26
N ALA A 135 -24.77 28.53 3.18
CA ALA A 135 -24.15 28.12 4.46
C ALA A 135 -23.02 27.10 4.24
N PHE A 136 -23.13 26.20 3.27
CA PHE A 136 -22.05 25.29 2.94
C PHE A 136 -20.85 26.00 2.30
N ILE A 137 -21.10 26.95 1.38
CA ILE A 137 -20.04 27.76 0.76
C ILE A 137 -19.23 28.50 1.82
N ASP A 138 -19.91 29.20 2.76
CA ASP A 138 -19.25 29.92 3.85
C ASP A 138 -18.46 28.97 4.77
N HIS A 139 -19.04 27.83 5.10
CA HIS A 139 -18.39 26.84 5.95
C HIS A 139 -17.16 26.23 5.26
N TYR A 140 -17.27 25.93 3.96
CA TYR A 140 -16.16 25.40 3.16
C TYR A 140 -15.04 26.43 2.97
N GLN A 141 -15.39 27.73 2.77
CA GLN A 141 -14.41 28.81 2.70
C GLN A 141 -13.63 28.94 4.01
N ASN A 142 -14.32 28.91 5.14
CA ASN A 142 -13.69 28.95 6.47
C ASN A 142 -12.82 27.71 6.72
N TRP A 143 -13.26 26.53 6.26
CA TRP A 143 -12.47 25.31 6.33
C TRP A 143 -11.19 25.43 5.48
N CYS A 144 -11.30 25.91 4.24
CA CYS A 144 -10.14 26.16 3.37
C CYS A 144 -9.14 27.13 4.04
N LYS A 145 -9.60 28.22 4.64
CA LYS A 145 -8.76 29.16 5.38
C LYS A 145 -8.00 28.49 6.52
N ARG A 146 -8.70 27.74 7.38
CA ARG A 146 -8.09 27.05 8.54
C ARG A 146 -7.06 26.00 8.12
N LYS A 147 -7.35 25.26 7.07
CA LYS A 147 -6.49 24.18 6.55
C LYS A 147 -5.46 24.68 5.51
N LYS A 148 -5.43 25.98 5.23
CA LYS A 148 -4.52 26.61 4.23
C LYS A 148 -4.66 26.00 2.83
N TYR A 149 -5.90 25.74 2.40
CA TYR A 149 -6.22 25.33 1.03
C TYR A 149 -6.79 26.49 0.23
N ASN A 150 -6.57 26.45 -1.09
CA ASN A 150 -7.21 27.39 -2.00
C ASN A 150 -8.72 27.14 -2.02
N PHE A 151 -9.50 28.21 -1.83
CA PHE A 151 -10.94 28.19 -1.96
C PHE A 151 -11.35 28.37 -3.44
N SER A 152 -12.41 27.67 -3.84
CA SER A 152 -13.10 27.85 -5.12
C SER A 152 -14.58 27.69 -4.87
N GLN A 153 -15.36 28.70 -5.22
CA GLN A 153 -16.81 28.69 -5.08
C GLN A 153 -17.44 27.63 -6.01
N SER A 154 -17.00 27.56 -7.26
CA SER A 154 -17.48 26.54 -8.21
C SER A 154 -17.25 25.11 -7.71
N LYS A 155 -16.13 24.87 -7.02
CA LYS A 155 -15.86 23.57 -6.40
C LYS A 155 -16.77 23.28 -5.21
N ALA A 156 -17.12 24.31 -4.41
CA ALA A 156 -18.09 24.15 -3.34
C ALA A 156 -19.50 23.82 -3.87
N GLU A 157 -19.91 24.50 -4.93
CA GLU A 157 -21.20 24.24 -5.61
C GLU A 157 -21.25 22.83 -6.22
N GLU A 158 -20.16 22.36 -6.87
CA GLU A 158 -20.03 21.00 -7.38
C GLU A 158 -20.16 19.95 -6.28
N ILE A 159 -19.44 20.13 -5.16
CA ILE A 159 -19.48 19.21 -4.01
C ILE A 159 -20.90 19.17 -3.42
N TYR A 160 -21.53 20.33 -3.28
CA TYR A 160 -22.88 20.41 -2.75
C TYR A 160 -23.90 19.71 -3.66
N GLY A 161 -23.82 19.95 -4.98
CA GLY A 161 -24.68 19.29 -5.96
C GLY A 161 -24.55 17.77 -5.88
N LYS A 162 -23.33 17.24 -5.95
CA LYS A 162 -23.07 15.81 -5.80
C LYS A 162 -23.61 15.25 -4.48
N ALA A 163 -23.42 15.97 -3.36
CA ALA A 163 -23.87 15.52 -2.04
C ALA A 163 -25.40 15.37 -1.95
N LYS A 164 -26.18 16.13 -2.74
CA LYS A 164 -27.65 16.02 -2.80
C LYS A 164 -28.14 14.72 -3.44
N GLU A 165 -27.35 14.15 -4.36
CA GLU A 165 -27.69 12.95 -5.11
C GLU A 165 -27.27 11.67 -4.39
N LEU A 166 -26.38 11.76 -3.39
CA LEU A 166 -25.81 10.61 -2.71
C LEU A 166 -26.73 10.08 -1.61
N VAL A 167 -26.79 8.74 -1.51
CA VAL A 167 -27.52 8.03 -0.45
C VAL A 167 -26.50 7.24 0.38
N PRO A 168 -26.30 7.59 1.67
CA PRO A 168 -25.40 6.86 2.54
C PRO A 168 -26.03 5.54 3.00
N VAL A 169 -25.20 4.54 3.24
CA VAL A 169 -25.60 3.23 3.79
C VAL A 169 -25.58 3.27 5.31
N LEU A 170 -24.51 3.84 5.90
CA LEU A 170 -24.39 3.98 7.35
C LEU A 170 -25.05 5.27 7.85
N PRO A 171 -25.60 5.26 9.07
CA PRO A 171 -26.22 6.45 9.66
C PRO A 171 -25.18 7.49 10.08
N LYS A 172 -25.64 8.75 10.20
CA LYS A 172 -24.85 9.83 10.77
C LYS A 172 -24.95 9.79 12.30
N ASP A 173 -24.16 8.97 12.94
CA ASP A 173 -24.09 8.83 14.40
C ASP A 173 -22.65 8.91 14.93
N ASP A 174 -22.50 8.89 16.26
CA ASP A 174 -21.20 9.03 16.91
C ASP A 174 -20.29 7.80 16.70
N ILE A 175 -20.85 6.62 16.50
CA ILE A 175 -20.09 5.39 16.24
C ILE A 175 -19.46 5.47 14.86
N THR A 176 -20.25 5.79 13.85
CA THR A 176 -19.78 5.97 12.47
C THR A 176 -18.70 7.07 12.40
N LYS A 177 -18.92 8.18 13.11
CA LYS A 177 -17.92 9.26 13.21
C LYS A 177 -16.61 8.79 13.85
N LEU A 178 -16.69 8.00 14.90
CA LEU A 178 -15.51 7.47 15.61
C LEU A 178 -14.70 6.54 14.69
N ILE A 179 -15.38 5.63 13.96
CA ILE A 179 -14.73 4.71 13.03
C ILE A 179 -13.95 5.48 11.95
N ILE A 180 -14.57 6.50 11.34
CA ILE A 180 -13.91 7.31 10.32
C ILE A 180 -12.74 8.10 10.89
N LYS A 181 -12.92 8.69 12.08
CA LYS A 181 -11.84 9.40 12.77
C LYS A 181 -10.63 8.50 13.01
N GLN A 182 -10.84 7.29 13.54
CA GLN A 182 -9.78 6.32 13.74
C GLN A 182 -9.07 5.95 12.43
N ALA A 183 -9.81 5.72 11.34
CA ALA A 183 -9.23 5.40 10.04
C ALA A 183 -8.42 6.58 9.46
N VAL A 184 -8.85 7.83 9.65
CA VAL A 184 -8.10 9.04 9.29
C VAL A 184 -6.83 9.17 10.12
N ASP A 185 -6.92 8.97 11.43
CA ASP A 185 -5.76 9.07 12.34
C ASP A 185 -4.70 7.99 12.00
N GLN A 186 -5.13 6.77 11.68
CA GLN A 186 -4.23 5.69 11.23
C GLN A 186 -3.53 5.98 9.90
N LEU A 187 -4.17 6.73 9.00
CA LEU A 187 -3.56 7.10 7.72
C LEU A 187 -2.56 8.25 7.85
N ASN A 188 -2.75 9.14 8.84
CA ASN A 188 -1.91 10.33 9.06
C ASN A 188 -0.70 10.06 9.98
N ASN A 189 -0.68 8.94 10.70
CA ASN A 189 0.44 8.47 11.55
C ASN A 189 1.38 7.54 10.78
#